data_2f9b693986e198a4b59ad5eb26237c92
#
_entry.id   2f9b693986e198a4b59ad5eb26237c92
#
_cell.length_a   1.000
_cell.length_b   1.000
_cell.length_c   1.000
_cell.angle_alpha   90.00
_cell.angle_beta   90.00
_cell.angle_gamma   90.00
#
_symmetry.space_group_name_H-M   'P 1'
#
loop_
_entity.id
_entity.type
_entity.pdbx_description
1 polymer ?
#
loop_
_entity_poly.entity_id
_entity_poly.type
_entity_poly.pdbx_seq_one_letter_code
_entity_poly.pdbx_strand_id
1 'polypeptide(L)'
;ELVIVEDEAEVIRRVFELTNQRYSKMEICKLFNEEGVLTPLQSMSRRQKSDSKKAASRGLQWTSDMIRKIVDDKTYIGCMVYGKTKIPDPGTGKEVPVPRNQWKVMENHHEPIVSKEVFEKAQSLQIRYTKKSKFDRETTLLGGYVKCGNCCRSLTSSSPIHSHILYSCAYSKGKEDTGCFAGKADNKMLEHIVLAEIKAYLRQNISQEQMQQ
;
A
#
# COMPACT_ATOMS: atom_id res chain seq x y z
N GLU A 1 17.70 12.17 22.00
CA GLU A 1 17.04 13.44 21.69
C GLU A 1 16.59 13.42 20.23
N LEU A 2 15.34 13.82 19.93
CA LEU A 2 14.83 13.93 18.57
C LEU A 2 15.20 15.30 18.03
N VAL A 3 15.76 15.35 16.85
CA VAL A 3 16.16 16.59 16.16
C VAL A 3 15.33 16.74 14.89
N ILE A 4 14.78 17.94 14.69
CA ILE A 4 14.05 18.27 13.47
C ILE A 4 15.05 18.47 12.33
N VAL A 5 14.80 17.79 11.19
CA VAL A 5 15.51 18.02 9.94
C VAL A 5 14.67 18.99 9.13
N GLU A 6 15.11 20.24 8.99
CA GLU A 6 14.29 21.34 8.49
C GLU A 6 13.78 21.10 7.06
N ASP A 7 14.64 20.59 6.17
CA ASP A 7 14.24 20.27 4.78
C ASP A 7 13.07 19.27 4.73
N GLU A 8 13.06 18.28 5.64
CA GLU A 8 11.98 17.30 5.73
C GLU A 8 10.74 17.88 6.43
N ALA A 9 10.95 18.73 7.43
CA ALA A 9 9.89 19.39 8.17
C ALA A 9 9.09 20.35 7.27
N GLU A 10 9.76 21.05 6.35
CA GLU A 10 9.10 21.91 5.38
C GLU A 10 8.15 21.12 4.47
N VAL A 11 8.56 19.97 3.98
CA VAL A 11 7.70 19.09 3.19
C VAL A 11 6.48 18.65 4.01
N ILE A 12 6.65 18.33 5.29
CA ILE A 12 5.54 17.96 6.18
C ILE A 12 4.57 19.13 6.38
N ARG A 13 5.08 20.33 6.69
CA ARG A 13 4.25 21.54 6.82
C ARG A 13 3.42 21.79 5.56
N ARG A 14 4.04 21.64 4.39
CA ARG A 14 3.38 21.79 3.10
C ARG A 14 2.29 20.76 2.86
N VAL A 15 2.48 19.49 3.28
CA VAL A 15 1.43 18.45 3.23
C VAL A 15 0.20 18.88 4.03
N PHE A 16 0.40 19.39 5.26
CA PHE A 16 -0.71 19.85 6.10
C PHE A 16 -1.38 21.09 5.55
N GLU A 17 -0.62 22.03 5.02
CA GLU A 17 -1.15 23.25 4.37
C GLU A 17 -2.05 22.92 3.19
N LEU A 18 -1.58 22.11 2.23
CA LEU A 18 -2.35 21.68 1.07
C LEU A 18 -3.60 20.88 1.49
N THR A 19 -3.48 20.02 2.51
CA THR A 19 -4.63 19.30 3.06
C THR A 19 -5.67 20.25 3.63
N ASN A 20 -5.24 21.29 4.35
CA ASN A 20 -6.13 22.33 4.91
C ASN A 20 -6.73 23.25 3.87
N GLN A 21 -6.11 23.37 2.70
CA GLN A 21 -6.63 24.02 1.50
C GLN A 21 -7.58 23.13 0.69
N ARG A 22 -7.91 21.94 1.20
CA ARG A 22 -8.82 20.93 0.61
C ARG A 22 -8.29 20.24 -0.65
N TYR A 23 -6.99 20.23 -0.89
CA TYR A 23 -6.42 19.37 -1.94
C TYR A 23 -6.64 17.90 -1.57
N SER A 24 -7.03 17.10 -2.56
CA SER A 24 -7.11 15.66 -2.39
C SER A 24 -5.70 15.06 -2.26
N LYS A 25 -5.60 13.90 -1.59
CA LYS A 25 -4.30 13.21 -1.45
C LYS A 25 -3.64 12.89 -2.80
N MET A 26 -4.45 12.64 -3.84
CA MET A 26 -3.95 12.38 -5.19
C MET A 26 -3.38 13.64 -5.84
N GLU A 27 -4.02 14.78 -5.67
CA GLU A 27 -3.52 16.07 -6.19
C GLU A 27 -2.21 16.46 -5.51
N ILE A 28 -2.11 16.28 -4.18
CA ILE A 28 -0.85 16.51 -3.45
C ILE A 28 0.26 15.61 -3.99
N CYS A 29 -0.03 14.31 -4.19
CA CYS A 29 0.95 13.38 -4.76
C CYS A 29 1.39 13.79 -6.17
N LYS A 30 0.44 14.21 -7.02
CA LYS A 30 0.73 14.65 -8.37
C LYS A 30 1.65 15.86 -8.35
N LEU A 31 1.31 16.88 -7.55
CA LEU A 31 2.09 18.10 -7.38
C LEU A 31 3.53 17.78 -6.94
N PHE A 32 3.70 16.99 -5.87
CA PHE A 32 5.01 16.64 -5.34
C PHE A 32 5.85 15.79 -6.30
N ASN A 33 5.22 14.92 -7.09
CA ASN A 33 5.90 14.12 -8.11
C ASN A 33 6.33 14.96 -9.31
N GLU A 34 5.53 15.95 -9.72
CA GLU A 34 5.85 16.90 -10.79
C GLU A 34 6.99 17.85 -10.39
N GLU A 35 7.01 18.31 -9.14
CA GLU A 35 8.06 19.16 -8.59
C GLU A 35 9.33 18.38 -8.21
N GLY A 36 9.32 17.06 -8.24
CA GLY A 36 10.46 16.24 -7.86
C GLY A 36 10.78 16.28 -6.36
N VAL A 37 9.81 16.54 -5.50
CA VAL A 37 9.96 16.53 -4.04
C VAL A 37 10.35 15.12 -3.59
N LEU A 38 11.44 15.01 -2.82
CA LEU A 38 11.93 13.73 -2.33
C LEU A 38 10.89 13.04 -1.43
N THR A 39 10.69 11.75 -1.65
CA THR A 39 9.88 10.95 -0.73
C THR A 39 10.63 10.70 0.58
N PRO A 40 9.95 10.37 1.70
CA PRO A 40 10.61 10.08 2.97
C PRO A 40 11.69 9.00 2.87
N LEU A 41 11.48 7.99 2.01
CA LEU A 41 12.45 6.92 1.80
C LEU A 41 13.69 7.41 1.02
N GLN A 42 13.50 8.26 0.02
CA GLN A 42 14.59 8.87 -0.73
C GLN A 42 15.42 9.81 0.16
N SER A 43 14.75 10.63 0.97
CA SER A 43 15.42 11.52 1.90
C SER A 43 16.25 10.73 2.93
N MET A 44 15.68 9.70 3.52
CA MET A 44 16.38 8.81 4.44
C MET A 44 17.59 8.11 3.77
N SER A 45 17.42 7.60 2.55
CA SER A 45 18.52 6.95 1.80
C SER A 45 19.65 7.93 1.49
N ARG A 46 19.30 9.18 1.15
CA ARG A 46 20.29 10.25 0.90
C ARG A 46 21.12 10.57 2.15
N ARG A 47 20.47 10.63 3.33
CA ARG A 47 21.19 10.87 4.60
C ARG A 47 22.10 9.71 4.99
N GLN A 48 21.63 8.48 4.81
CA GLN A 48 22.37 7.27 5.23
C GLN A 48 23.46 6.85 4.25
N LYS A 49 23.61 7.54 3.10
CA LYS A 49 24.52 7.14 2.00
C LYS A 49 24.38 5.66 1.63
N SER A 50 23.18 5.12 1.79
CA SER A 50 22.91 3.71 1.59
C SER A 50 22.66 3.43 0.10
N ASP A 51 23.61 2.78 -0.55
CA ASP A 51 23.52 2.28 -1.94
C ASP A 51 22.59 1.06 -2.09
N SER A 52 21.63 0.89 -1.19
CA SER A 52 20.76 -0.26 -1.29
C SER A 52 19.86 -0.13 -2.52
N LYS A 53 20.19 -0.89 -3.57
CA LYS A 53 19.42 -1.01 -4.82
C LYS A 53 17.94 -1.37 -4.58
N LYS A 54 17.62 -1.91 -3.39
CA LYS A 54 16.23 -2.16 -2.96
C LYS A 54 15.45 -0.89 -2.59
N ALA A 55 16.13 0.17 -2.16
CA ALA A 55 15.50 1.47 -1.91
C ALA A 55 15.18 2.21 -3.21
N ALA A 56 15.97 1.98 -4.26
CA ALA A 56 15.82 2.63 -5.56
C ALA A 56 14.56 2.20 -6.33
N SER A 57 14.01 1.01 -6.06
CA SER A 57 12.83 0.49 -6.78
C SER A 57 11.50 0.67 -6.06
N ARG A 58 11.52 1.01 -4.76
CA ARG A 58 10.31 1.22 -3.95
C ARG A 58 10.28 2.64 -3.41
N GLY A 59 9.18 3.35 -3.64
CA GLY A 59 8.98 4.67 -3.04
C GLY A 59 9.61 5.85 -3.79
N LEU A 60 9.87 5.69 -5.10
CA LEU A 60 10.35 6.78 -5.96
C LEU A 60 9.31 7.88 -6.19
N GLN A 61 8.05 7.62 -5.91
CA GLN A 61 6.96 8.55 -6.11
C GLN A 61 6.09 8.65 -4.87
N TRP A 62 5.58 9.84 -4.64
CA TRP A 62 4.57 10.08 -3.62
C TRP A 62 3.29 9.31 -3.92
N THR A 63 2.72 8.71 -2.89
CA THR A 63 1.47 7.96 -2.95
C THR A 63 0.46 8.48 -1.95
N SER A 64 -0.83 8.34 -2.25
CA SER A 64 -1.90 8.76 -1.35
C SER A 64 -1.83 8.10 0.03
N ASP A 65 -1.23 6.91 0.12
CA ASP A 65 -1.02 6.22 1.40
C ASP A 65 0.09 6.88 2.24
N MET A 66 1.15 7.42 1.60
CA MET A 66 2.17 8.22 2.29
C MET A 66 1.57 9.49 2.87
N ILE A 67 0.82 10.25 2.06
CA ILE A 67 0.14 11.47 2.53
C ILE A 67 -0.82 11.14 3.68
N ARG A 68 -1.59 10.04 3.56
CA ARG A 68 -2.49 9.60 4.62
C ARG A 68 -1.74 9.30 5.93
N LYS A 69 -0.63 8.57 5.86
CA LYS A 69 0.19 8.24 7.04
C LYS A 69 0.75 9.48 7.69
N ILE A 70 1.22 10.45 6.90
CA ILE A 70 1.73 11.73 7.41
C ILE A 70 0.62 12.48 8.16
N VAL A 71 -0.54 12.67 7.54
CA VAL A 71 -1.64 13.42 8.14
C VAL A 71 -2.22 12.72 9.38
N ASP A 72 -2.14 11.36 9.46
CA ASP A 72 -2.63 10.57 10.61
C ASP A 72 -1.63 10.47 11.77
N ASP A 73 -0.37 10.87 11.61
CA ASP A 73 0.67 10.64 12.60
C ASP A 73 0.80 11.81 13.60
N LYS A 74 0.48 11.53 14.86
CA LYS A 74 0.57 12.50 15.96
C LYS A 74 2.01 12.90 16.32
N THR A 75 3.01 12.22 15.77
CA THR A 75 4.42 12.59 15.99
C THR A 75 4.69 14.02 15.52
N TYR A 76 4.03 14.48 14.47
CA TYR A 76 4.23 15.84 13.93
C TYR A 76 3.69 16.97 14.83
N ILE A 77 2.88 16.65 15.85
CA ILE A 77 2.42 17.59 16.88
C ILE A 77 3.15 17.41 18.22
N GLY A 78 4.33 16.81 18.20
CA GLY A 78 5.14 16.63 19.41
C GLY A 78 4.73 15.46 20.30
N CYS A 79 3.86 14.56 19.82
CA CYS A 79 3.44 13.39 20.59
C CYS A 79 4.28 12.16 20.25
N MET A 80 4.68 11.39 21.24
CA MET A 80 5.25 10.07 21.03
C MET A 80 4.18 8.99 21.24
N VAL A 81 4.00 8.12 20.22
CA VAL A 81 3.02 7.03 20.26
C VAL A 81 3.73 5.69 20.27
N TYR A 82 3.52 4.90 21.32
CA TYR A 82 4.16 3.60 21.51
C TYR A 82 3.14 2.51 21.87
N GLY A 83 3.61 1.25 21.85
CA GLY A 83 2.72 0.09 22.02
C GLY A 83 1.85 -0.19 20.81
N LYS A 84 2.30 0.17 19.58
CA LYS A 84 1.59 -0.10 18.31
C LYS A 84 1.61 -1.59 17.96
N THR A 85 2.63 -2.31 18.43
CA THR A 85 2.80 -3.76 18.25
C THR A 85 3.15 -4.44 19.57
N LYS A 86 2.85 -5.72 19.68
CA LYS A 86 3.29 -6.59 20.80
C LYS A 86 3.76 -7.93 20.24
N ILE A 87 4.70 -8.55 20.92
CA ILE A 87 5.12 -9.93 20.65
C ILE A 87 4.38 -10.81 21.67
N PRO A 88 3.31 -11.52 21.29
CA PRO A 88 2.54 -12.34 22.23
C PRO A 88 3.31 -13.58 22.69
N ASP A 89 4.18 -14.10 21.86
CA ASP A 89 5.04 -15.24 22.16
C ASP A 89 6.50 -14.89 21.83
N PRO A 90 7.35 -14.72 22.87
CA PRO A 90 8.78 -14.42 22.68
C PRO A 90 9.54 -15.42 21.82
N GLY A 91 9.10 -16.68 21.80
CA GLY A 91 9.75 -17.77 21.04
C GLY A 91 9.56 -17.63 19.52
N THR A 92 8.50 -17.00 19.07
CA THR A 92 8.22 -16.83 17.62
C THR A 92 8.76 -15.53 17.04
N GLY A 93 9.01 -14.52 17.86
CA GLY A 93 9.44 -13.19 17.43
C GLY A 93 8.42 -12.46 16.54
N LYS A 94 7.21 -12.98 16.35
CA LYS A 94 6.19 -12.39 15.51
C LYS A 94 5.49 -11.23 16.23
N GLU A 95 5.57 -10.05 15.61
CA GLU A 95 4.83 -8.88 16.07
C GLU A 95 3.36 -8.93 15.63
N VAL A 96 2.46 -8.65 16.57
CA VAL A 96 1.02 -8.53 16.31
C VAL A 96 0.60 -7.08 16.56
N PRO A 97 -0.17 -6.46 15.65
CA PRO A 97 -0.65 -5.09 15.86
C PRO A 97 -1.61 -5.01 17.05
N VAL A 98 -1.44 -3.96 17.83
CA VAL A 98 -2.32 -3.63 18.96
C VAL A 98 -3.39 -2.66 18.50
N PRO A 99 -4.67 -2.83 18.92
CA PRO A 99 -5.74 -1.87 18.62
C PRO A 99 -5.37 -0.45 19.02
N ARG A 100 -5.77 0.54 18.21
CA ARG A 100 -5.41 1.96 18.43
C ARG A 100 -5.85 2.53 19.81
N ASN A 101 -6.93 2.02 20.37
CA ASN A 101 -7.42 2.41 21.69
C ASN A 101 -6.53 1.97 22.86
N GLN A 102 -5.59 1.04 22.61
CA GLN A 102 -4.62 0.55 23.59
C GLN A 102 -3.24 1.19 23.41
N TRP A 103 -3.06 2.04 22.41
CA TRP A 103 -1.79 2.74 22.21
C TRP A 103 -1.58 3.76 23.31
N LYS A 104 -0.33 3.87 23.74
CA LYS A 104 0.06 4.88 24.72
C LYS A 104 0.58 6.11 23.99
N VAL A 105 0.06 7.28 24.36
CA VAL A 105 0.43 8.57 23.76
C VAL A 105 1.04 9.43 24.86
N MET A 106 2.27 9.89 24.63
CA MET A 106 2.94 10.88 25.48
C MET A 106 2.91 12.20 24.71
N GLU A 107 2.21 13.19 25.27
CA GLU A 107 2.15 14.54 24.70
C GLU A 107 3.38 15.35 25.12
N ASN A 108 3.72 16.37 24.32
CA ASN A 108 4.84 17.28 24.57
C ASN A 108 6.19 16.57 24.76
N HIS A 109 6.41 15.48 24.04
CA HIS A 109 7.65 14.71 24.12
C HIS A 109 8.79 15.39 23.34
N HIS A 110 8.51 16.08 22.26
CA HIS A 110 9.48 16.77 21.41
C HIS A 110 8.84 18.01 20.76
N GLU A 111 9.68 18.84 20.15
CA GLU A 111 9.23 20.03 19.45
C GLU A 111 8.30 19.66 18.27
N PRO A 112 7.09 20.27 18.19
CA PRO A 112 6.14 19.99 17.13
C PRO A 112 6.57 20.64 15.81
N ILE A 113 6.36 19.92 14.69
CA ILE A 113 6.57 20.46 13.34
C ILE A 113 5.37 21.29 12.89
N VAL A 114 4.16 20.89 13.28
CA VAL A 114 2.90 21.58 13.01
C VAL A 114 2.12 21.80 14.30
N SER A 115 1.33 22.90 14.35
CA SER A 115 0.50 23.15 15.53
C SER A 115 -0.68 22.17 15.61
N LYS A 116 -1.18 21.98 16.83
CA LYS A 116 -2.32 21.10 17.11
C LYS A 116 -3.56 21.50 16.32
N GLU A 117 -3.81 22.81 16.17
CA GLU A 117 -4.96 23.33 15.42
C GLU A 117 -4.87 22.98 13.93
N VAL A 118 -3.67 23.12 13.31
CA VAL A 118 -3.44 22.76 11.90
C VAL A 118 -3.66 21.26 11.69
N PHE A 119 -3.19 20.43 12.62
CA PHE A 119 -3.37 18.98 12.60
C PHE A 119 -4.84 18.59 12.72
N GLU A 120 -5.56 19.11 13.72
CA GLU A 120 -6.97 18.81 13.97
C GLU A 120 -7.86 19.24 12.79
N LYS A 121 -7.57 20.41 12.19
CA LYS A 121 -8.24 20.85 10.98
C LYS A 121 -8.04 19.87 9.83
N ALA A 122 -6.80 19.43 9.59
CA ALA A 122 -6.51 18.44 8.56
C ALA A 122 -7.22 17.11 8.82
N GLN A 123 -7.32 16.67 10.08
CA GLN A 123 -8.07 15.48 10.48
C GLN A 123 -9.58 15.61 10.20
N SER A 124 -10.17 16.76 10.49
CA SER A 124 -11.61 17.01 10.24
C SER A 124 -11.96 17.00 8.76
N LEU A 125 -11.02 17.42 7.90
CA LEU A 125 -11.18 17.45 6.45
C LEU A 125 -10.97 16.08 5.79
N GLN A 126 -10.39 15.10 6.50
CA GLN A 126 -10.27 13.75 6.01
C GLN A 126 -11.65 13.10 5.97
N ILE A 127 -12.32 13.19 4.82
CA ILE A 127 -13.53 12.42 4.58
C ILE A 127 -13.12 10.94 4.55
N ARG A 128 -13.37 10.25 5.64
CA ARG A 128 -13.21 8.79 5.71
C ARG A 128 -14.31 8.17 4.86
N TYR A 129 -14.05 8.02 3.57
CA TYR A 129 -14.80 7.08 2.76
C TYR A 129 -14.49 5.66 3.29
N THR A 130 -15.11 5.29 4.39
CA THR A 130 -15.31 3.88 4.70
C THR A 130 -16.28 3.38 3.64
N LYS A 131 -15.78 2.98 2.49
CA LYS A 131 -16.52 2.05 1.63
C LYS A 131 -16.74 0.81 2.50
N LYS A 132 -17.89 0.74 3.17
CA LYS A 132 -18.45 -0.54 3.58
C LYS A 132 -18.50 -1.33 2.26
N SER A 133 -17.64 -2.34 2.14
CA SER A 133 -17.75 -3.31 1.08
C SER A 133 -19.14 -3.94 1.26
N LYS A 134 -20.12 -3.44 0.52
CA LYS A 134 -21.50 -3.97 0.50
C LYS A 134 -21.58 -5.29 -0.27
N PHE A 135 -20.47 -5.75 -0.77
CA PHE A 135 -20.39 -7.01 -1.51
C PHE A 135 -19.56 -7.98 -0.68
N ASP A 136 -20.17 -9.07 -0.28
CA ASP A 136 -19.48 -10.33 -0.12
C ASP A 136 -18.71 -10.52 -1.43
N ARG A 137 -17.41 -10.27 -1.39
CA ARG A 137 -16.55 -10.59 -2.54
C ARG A 137 -16.58 -12.09 -2.63
N GLU A 138 -17.29 -12.63 -3.63
CA GLU A 138 -17.06 -14.00 -4.03
C GLU A 138 -15.55 -14.16 -4.16
N THR A 139 -14.97 -14.96 -3.28
CA THR A 139 -13.54 -15.24 -3.27
C THR A 139 -13.26 -16.05 -4.54
N THR A 140 -12.61 -15.44 -5.49
CA THR A 140 -12.21 -16.14 -6.72
C THR A 140 -11.17 -17.21 -6.36
N LEU A 141 -11.34 -18.42 -6.89
CA LEU A 141 -10.42 -19.55 -6.65
C LEU A 141 -8.97 -19.20 -7.00
N LEU A 142 -8.77 -18.39 -8.03
CA LEU A 142 -7.46 -17.98 -8.52
C LEU A 142 -6.95 -16.66 -7.88
N GLY A 143 -7.66 -16.11 -6.89
CA GLY A 143 -7.27 -14.87 -6.20
C GLY A 143 -5.90 -14.98 -5.56
N GLY A 144 -4.99 -14.06 -5.91
CA GLY A 144 -3.61 -14.04 -5.42
C GLY A 144 -2.62 -14.94 -6.17
N TYR A 145 -3.09 -15.93 -6.93
CA TYR A 145 -2.23 -16.83 -7.71
C TYR A 145 -1.91 -16.28 -9.10
N VAL A 146 -2.82 -15.53 -9.71
CA VAL A 146 -2.61 -14.96 -11.04
C VAL A 146 -1.65 -13.77 -10.96
N LYS A 147 -0.57 -13.82 -11.73
CA LYS A 147 0.48 -12.80 -11.76
C LYS A 147 0.63 -12.18 -13.14
N CYS A 148 1.06 -10.94 -13.19
CA CYS A 148 1.42 -10.26 -14.43
C CYS A 148 2.73 -10.84 -14.99
N GLY A 149 2.76 -11.23 -16.27
CA GLY A 149 3.95 -11.78 -16.90
C GLY A 149 5.15 -10.82 -16.96
N ASN A 150 4.90 -9.50 -16.99
CA ASN A 150 5.98 -8.51 -17.07
C ASN A 150 6.49 -8.06 -15.69
N CYS A 151 5.59 -7.66 -14.78
CA CYS A 151 6.00 -7.11 -13.49
C CYS A 151 5.94 -8.12 -12.33
N CYS A 152 5.52 -9.35 -12.58
CA CYS A 152 5.38 -10.46 -11.62
C CYS A 152 4.51 -10.14 -10.38
N ARG A 153 3.77 -9.03 -10.38
CA ARG A 153 2.82 -8.69 -9.31
C ARG A 153 1.52 -9.45 -9.49
N SER A 154 0.88 -9.79 -8.38
CA SER A 154 -0.46 -10.38 -8.42
C SER A 154 -1.44 -9.46 -9.12
N LEU A 155 -2.25 -10.02 -10.01
CA LEU A 155 -3.32 -9.27 -10.66
C LEU A 155 -4.43 -8.97 -9.66
N THR A 156 -5.07 -7.83 -9.84
CA THR A 156 -6.23 -7.43 -9.03
C THR A 156 -7.52 -7.79 -9.73
N SER A 157 -8.44 -8.41 -8.99
CA SER A 157 -9.79 -8.67 -9.49
C SER A 157 -10.65 -7.41 -9.46
N SER A 158 -11.46 -7.18 -10.48
CA SER A 158 -12.50 -6.16 -10.48
C SER A 158 -13.71 -6.60 -9.63
N SER A 159 -14.54 -5.64 -9.20
CA SER A 159 -15.89 -5.98 -8.76
C SER A 159 -16.67 -6.60 -9.93
N PRO A 160 -17.61 -7.56 -9.66
CA PRO A 160 -18.35 -8.19 -10.73
C PRO A 160 -19.14 -7.12 -11.51
N ILE A 161 -18.87 -7.04 -12.80
CA ILE A 161 -19.65 -6.26 -13.76
C ILE A 161 -20.39 -7.27 -14.63
N HIS A 162 -21.71 -7.26 -14.57
CA HIS A 162 -22.54 -8.24 -15.30
C HIS A 162 -22.16 -9.71 -15.05
N SER A 163 -21.89 -10.06 -13.78
CA SER A 163 -21.47 -11.42 -13.36
C SER A 163 -20.07 -11.86 -13.85
N HIS A 164 -19.28 -10.97 -14.39
CA HIS A 164 -17.91 -11.25 -14.81
C HIS A 164 -16.90 -10.60 -13.87
N ILE A 165 -16.01 -11.41 -13.33
CA ILE A 165 -14.85 -10.94 -12.56
C ILE A 165 -13.65 -10.91 -13.50
N LEU A 166 -13.05 -9.74 -13.64
CA LEU A 166 -11.92 -9.53 -14.54
C LEU A 166 -10.64 -9.26 -13.75
N TYR A 167 -9.57 -9.95 -14.10
CA TYR A 167 -8.23 -9.68 -13.57
C TYR A 167 -7.52 -8.61 -14.42
N SER A 168 -6.83 -7.71 -13.76
CA SER A 168 -6.02 -6.67 -14.42
C SER A 168 -4.76 -6.35 -13.62
N CYS A 169 -3.71 -5.91 -14.32
CA CYS A 169 -2.50 -5.45 -13.66
C CYS A 169 -2.71 -4.05 -13.07
N ALA A 170 -2.58 -3.91 -11.76
CA ALA A 170 -2.73 -2.62 -11.10
C ALA A 170 -1.66 -1.59 -11.53
N TYR A 171 -0.48 -2.07 -11.99
CA TYR A 171 0.62 -1.22 -12.42
C TYR A 171 0.39 -0.62 -13.81
N SER A 172 -0.38 -1.30 -14.68
CA SER A 172 -0.74 -0.77 -16.01
C SER A 172 -1.89 0.23 -15.98
N LYS A 173 -2.64 0.34 -14.88
CA LYS A 173 -3.77 1.27 -14.77
C LYS A 173 -3.29 2.71 -14.77
N GLY A 174 -3.62 3.45 -15.85
CA GLY A 174 -3.35 4.89 -15.95
C GLY A 174 -1.93 5.27 -16.34
N LYS A 175 -1.12 4.34 -16.84
CA LYS A 175 0.24 4.60 -17.34
C LYS A 175 0.40 3.99 -18.73
N GLU A 176 0.67 4.81 -19.71
CA GLU A 176 0.72 4.38 -21.11
C GLU A 176 1.97 3.57 -21.47
N ASP A 177 3.03 3.56 -20.68
CA ASP A 177 4.31 2.94 -21.11
C ASP A 177 4.95 2.07 -20.04
N THR A 178 4.18 1.17 -19.42
CA THR A 178 4.71 0.29 -18.36
C THR A 178 5.20 -1.06 -18.89
N GLY A 179 5.01 -1.36 -20.18
CA GLY A 179 5.24 -2.70 -20.74
C GLY A 179 4.36 -3.79 -20.12
N CYS A 180 3.52 -3.46 -19.16
CA CYS A 180 2.63 -4.42 -18.52
C CYS A 180 1.36 -4.65 -19.36
N PHE A 181 0.78 -5.85 -19.18
CA PHE A 181 -0.48 -6.20 -19.82
C PHE A 181 -1.60 -5.21 -19.41
N ALA A 182 -2.02 -4.38 -20.34
CA ALA A 182 -3.09 -3.40 -20.15
C ALA A 182 -4.50 -4.03 -20.26
N GLY A 183 -4.58 -5.26 -20.73
CA GLY A 183 -5.83 -6.01 -20.93
C GLY A 183 -6.46 -6.48 -19.61
N LYS A 184 -7.62 -7.09 -19.77
CA LYS A 184 -8.38 -7.74 -18.68
C LYS A 184 -8.54 -9.22 -19.04
N ALA A 185 -8.30 -10.10 -18.08
CA ALA A 185 -8.51 -11.53 -18.22
C ALA A 185 -9.76 -11.95 -17.43
N ASP A 186 -10.66 -12.69 -18.07
CA ASP A 186 -11.89 -13.19 -17.44
C ASP A 186 -11.56 -14.33 -16.47
N ASN A 187 -12.12 -14.29 -15.26
CA ASN A 187 -11.90 -15.28 -14.22
C ASN A 187 -12.35 -16.69 -14.66
N LYS A 188 -13.54 -16.80 -15.27
CA LYS A 188 -14.09 -18.10 -15.69
C LYS A 188 -13.23 -18.75 -16.76
N MET A 189 -12.73 -17.94 -17.70
CA MET A 189 -11.82 -18.43 -18.73
C MET A 189 -10.53 -18.96 -18.12
N LEU A 190 -9.93 -18.24 -17.17
CA LEU A 190 -8.71 -18.69 -16.49
C LEU A 190 -8.95 -19.95 -15.65
N GLU A 191 -10.05 -20.04 -14.93
CA GLU A 191 -10.44 -21.24 -14.17
C GLU A 191 -10.59 -22.45 -15.10
N HIS A 192 -11.21 -22.27 -16.26
CA HIS A 192 -11.37 -23.35 -17.23
C HIS A 192 -10.03 -23.85 -17.78
N ILE A 193 -9.10 -22.94 -18.10
CA ILE A 193 -7.75 -23.28 -18.56
C ILE A 193 -7.00 -24.07 -17.48
N VAL A 194 -6.98 -23.57 -16.24
CA VAL A 194 -6.30 -24.22 -15.12
C VAL A 194 -6.89 -25.62 -14.85
N LEU A 195 -8.22 -25.75 -14.87
CA LEU A 195 -8.87 -27.05 -14.71
C LEU A 195 -8.55 -28.03 -15.83
N ALA A 196 -8.45 -27.56 -17.07
CA ALA A 196 -8.06 -28.39 -18.20
C ALA A 196 -6.63 -28.92 -18.03
N GLU A 197 -5.69 -28.07 -17.64
CA GLU A 197 -4.29 -28.47 -17.36
C GLU A 197 -4.18 -29.44 -16.19
N ILE A 198 -4.90 -29.20 -15.08
CA ILE A 198 -4.92 -30.16 -13.95
C ILE A 198 -5.45 -31.51 -14.39
N LYS A 199 -6.54 -31.56 -15.18
CA LYS A 199 -7.10 -32.80 -15.69
C LYS A 199 -6.12 -33.53 -16.61
N ALA A 200 -5.42 -32.81 -17.49
CA ALA A 200 -4.40 -33.38 -18.36
C ALA A 200 -3.25 -33.97 -17.55
N TYR A 201 -2.75 -33.22 -16.57
CA TYR A 201 -1.69 -33.67 -15.65
C TYR A 201 -2.08 -34.94 -14.88
N LEU A 202 -3.29 -34.99 -14.32
CA LEU A 202 -3.79 -36.15 -13.58
C LEU A 202 -3.92 -37.39 -14.50
N ARG A 203 -4.42 -37.22 -15.72
CA ARG A 203 -4.53 -38.35 -16.68
C ARG A 203 -3.16 -38.94 -17.04
N GLN A 204 -2.15 -38.09 -17.21
CA GLN A 204 -0.80 -38.56 -17.52
C GLN A 204 -0.19 -39.33 -16.34
N ASN A 205 -0.34 -38.83 -15.11
CA ASN A 205 0.26 -39.46 -13.94
C ASN A 205 -0.49 -40.69 -13.47
N ILE A 206 -1.82 -40.73 -13.52
CA ILE A 206 -2.60 -41.91 -13.18
C ILE A 206 -2.33 -43.02 -14.18
N SER A 207 -2.17 -42.74 -15.46
CA SER A 207 -1.82 -43.72 -16.47
C SER A 207 -0.42 -44.32 -16.25
N GLN A 208 0.53 -43.58 -15.70
CA GLN A 208 1.87 -44.05 -15.40
C GLN A 208 1.91 -44.93 -14.13
N GLU A 209 1.15 -44.61 -13.10
CA GLU A 209 1.07 -45.42 -11.87
C GLU A 209 0.34 -46.75 -12.09
N GLN A 210 -0.68 -46.80 -12.93
CA GLN A 210 -1.40 -48.04 -13.27
C GLN A 210 -0.60 -48.96 -14.19
N MET A 211 0.41 -48.46 -14.91
CA MET A 211 1.31 -49.33 -15.72
C MET A 211 2.50 -49.89 -14.94
N GLN A 212 2.69 -49.46 -13.67
CA GLN A 212 3.76 -49.92 -12.80
C GLN A 212 3.29 -50.95 -11.74
N GLN A 213 2.00 -51.28 -11.70
CA GLN A 213 1.40 -52.40 -10.94
C GLN A 213 1.06 -53.55 -11.87
#